data_1df5ff257d3a67cb39e8884537f80325
#
_entry.id   1df5ff257d3a67cb39e8884537f80325
#
_cell.length_a   1.000
_cell.length_b   1.000
_cell.length_c   1.000
_cell.angle_alpha   90.00
_cell.angle_beta   90.00
_cell.angle_gamma   90.00
#
_symmetry.space_group_name_H-M   'P 1'
#
loop_
_entity.id
_entity.type
_entity.pdbx_description
1 polymer ?
#
loop_
_entity_poly.entity_id
_entity_poly.type
_entity_poly.pdbx_seq_one_letter_code
_entity_poly.pdbx_strand_id
1 'polypeptide(L)'
;MEIIINADKRLSAIMGSQNYLPSIKYRKIYYICEAVQEGVVLLYNTLTRQLISLSESEYQEPNDELIRFLVNHWYMIPETVDERSLCYSMMQAFYSRYEPQKSGNSGITGYTIFTTTDCNARCPYCYELGRPRIAMSDEIALKTAKFIEKKRGNNRVNLSWFGGEPLYNSKVIGIICDYLAARDIPYTSTMISNGFLINQHSAEEILERWKLQRIQITLDGTREVYNNTKNYIYDDENPFERVLQNIEYLTNIKVRVSVRMNISSENTENLKELVVLLAKRFQGNQHFGAYAHPIFNEFGELERSEYEKLCQVCVDIEKMLTEYGISNGGGLYSVKTCHCMADSGKSVCVTPTGMLTLCEHHSDDEFVGSLDTGIIDQNVVDSWKERIEEKEECQTCFYYPMCVKLKKCVTGYECDYGMKVFWEQNTKNSMISSYRSWLRKRNAAEKEVLNTENSEPSNQAAVMAIISAARKEVGYAADGNVSKYIVETFRGDRYKPWCMSMINWLFVQCFGAVKARQMLFQTSGFTNYCYMVLEKFQDAHRTSETPQVGDLVFFHINAWTDHVGLVTDIENEQIKVVSGNVRLENGQNGVVELWYSLNDETIVAFGHPNWRVA
;
A
#
# COMPACT_ATOMS: atom_id res chain seq x y z
N MET A 1 8.57 15.70 -21.57
CA MET A 1 8.32 14.42 -20.82
C MET A 1 8.69 14.59 -19.36
N GLU A 2 7.86 14.06 -18.45
CA GLU A 2 8.10 14.07 -17.00
C GLU A 2 7.89 12.68 -16.40
N ILE A 3 8.70 12.30 -15.41
CA ILE A 3 8.49 11.05 -14.66
C ILE A 3 7.64 11.37 -13.43
N ILE A 4 6.42 10.80 -13.39
CA ILE A 4 5.46 11.01 -12.31
C ILE A 4 5.68 9.99 -11.18
N ILE A 5 5.91 8.74 -11.56
CA ILE A 5 6.26 7.64 -10.66
C ILE A 5 7.46 6.91 -11.25
N ASN A 6 8.51 6.75 -10.45
CA ASN A 6 9.69 5.99 -10.84
C ASN A 6 9.38 4.51 -10.98
N ALA A 7 10.12 3.82 -11.85
CA ALA A 7 10.04 2.37 -11.99
C ALA A 7 10.35 1.65 -10.67
N ASP A 8 9.64 0.53 -10.41
CA ASP A 8 9.95 -0.32 -9.25
C ASP A 8 11.36 -0.92 -9.42
N LYS A 9 12.25 -0.60 -8.48
CA LYS A 9 13.66 -1.03 -8.51
C LYS A 9 13.82 -2.57 -8.62
N ARG A 10 12.90 -3.34 -8.01
CA ARG A 10 12.94 -4.82 -8.05
C ARG A 10 12.63 -5.34 -9.44
N LEU A 11 11.63 -4.76 -10.10
CA LEU A 11 11.24 -5.12 -11.47
C LEU A 11 12.32 -4.67 -12.45
N SER A 12 12.84 -3.46 -12.31
CA SER A 12 13.94 -2.94 -13.13
C SER A 12 15.21 -3.79 -12.98
N ALA A 13 15.53 -4.27 -11.78
CA ALA A 13 16.68 -5.15 -11.54
C ALA A 13 16.53 -6.54 -12.20
N ILE A 14 15.30 -7.00 -12.44
CA ILE A 14 15.04 -8.26 -13.17
C ILE A 14 15.10 -8.03 -14.68
N MET A 15 14.47 -6.96 -15.15
CA MET A 15 14.34 -6.68 -16.57
C MET A 15 15.64 -6.14 -17.20
N GLY A 16 16.47 -5.45 -16.39
CA GLY A 16 17.61 -4.69 -16.91
C GLY A 16 17.16 -3.50 -17.79
N SER A 17 18.09 -2.91 -18.50
CA SER A 17 17.82 -1.88 -19.52
C SER A 17 17.92 -2.47 -20.91
N GLN A 18 17.06 -2.04 -21.82
CA GLN A 18 17.26 -2.27 -23.25
C GLN A 18 18.24 -1.22 -23.79
N ASN A 19 19.01 -1.59 -24.80
CA ASN A 19 19.85 -0.64 -25.56
C ASN A 19 19.12 -0.27 -26.85
N TYR A 20 18.80 1.01 -27.03
CA TYR A 20 18.24 1.51 -28.27
C TYR A 20 19.25 1.38 -29.42
N LEU A 21 18.82 0.78 -30.52
CA LEU A 21 19.60 0.66 -31.76
C LEU A 21 18.80 1.30 -32.92
N PRO A 22 19.29 2.37 -33.56
CA PRO A 22 18.57 3.09 -34.62
C PRO A 22 18.19 2.24 -35.83
N SER A 23 18.88 1.10 -36.06
CA SER A 23 18.62 0.18 -37.16
C SER A 23 17.46 -0.78 -36.91
N ILE A 24 16.91 -0.82 -35.72
CA ILE A 24 15.81 -1.72 -35.31
C ILE A 24 14.49 -0.97 -35.31
N LYS A 25 13.44 -1.62 -35.78
CA LYS A 25 12.07 -1.12 -35.64
C LYS A 25 11.52 -1.49 -34.27
N TYR A 26 10.92 -0.53 -33.61
CA TYR A 26 10.31 -0.67 -32.30
C TYR A 26 8.81 -0.44 -32.37
N ARG A 27 8.07 -1.13 -31.50
CA ARG A 27 6.65 -0.90 -31.26
C ARG A 27 6.38 -0.70 -29.77
N LYS A 28 5.29 -0.04 -29.45
CA LYS A 28 4.80 0.07 -28.07
C LYS A 28 4.44 -1.33 -27.56
N ILE A 29 4.74 -1.61 -26.29
CA ILE A 29 4.34 -2.86 -25.65
C ILE A 29 2.84 -2.84 -25.33
N TYR A 30 2.20 -4.01 -25.27
CA TYR A 30 0.77 -4.13 -24.91
C TYR A 30 0.48 -3.77 -23.45
N TYR A 31 1.48 -3.85 -22.58
CA TYR A 31 1.37 -3.65 -21.13
C TYR A 31 1.48 -2.18 -20.71
N ILE A 32 1.06 -1.27 -21.58
CA ILE A 32 0.93 0.16 -21.30
C ILE A 32 -0.55 0.51 -21.17
N CYS A 33 -0.93 1.12 -20.05
CA CYS A 33 -2.21 1.81 -19.91
C CYS A 33 -2.01 3.29 -20.26
N GLU A 34 -2.93 3.86 -21.04
CA GLU A 34 -2.88 5.23 -21.49
C GLU A 34 -4.08 6.03 -20.99
N ALA A 35 -3.83 7.25 -20.55
CA ALA A 35 -4.86 8.20 -20.19
C ALA A 35 -4.50 9.60 -20.71
N VAL A 36 -5.51 10.40 -21.04
CA VAL A 36 -5.33 11.79 -21.45
C VAL A 36 -5.95 12.69 -20.41
N GLN A 37 -5.22 13.70 -19.97
CA GLN A 37 -5.67 14.70 -19.01
C GLN A 37 -5.17 16.09 -19.41
N GLU A 38 -6.10 16.98 -19.82
CA GLU A 38 -5.80 18.40 -20.10
C GLU A 38 -4.65 18.61 -21.10
N GLY A 39 -4.67 17.86 -22.23
CA GLY A 39 -3.64 17.95 -23.26
C GLY A 39 -2.33 17.24 -22.94
N VAL A 40 -2.31 16.45 -21.87
CA VAL A 40 -1.16 15.64 -21.48
C VAL A 40 -1.51 14.15 -21.61
N VAL A 41 -0.65 13.38 -22.25
CA VAL A 41 -0.77 11.93 -22.36
C VAL A 41 0.01 11.27 -21.22
N LEU A 42 -0.67 10.47 -20.44
CA LEU A 42 -0.08 9.67 -19.36
C LEU A 42 0.12 8.25 -19.84
N LEU A 43 1.31 7.70 -19.64
CA LEU A 43 1.66 6.32 -19.98
C LEU A 43 2.08 5.58 -18.70
N TYR A 44 1.33 4.55 -18.33
CA TYR A 44 1.66 3.67 -17.22
C TYR A 44 2.13 2.31 -17.70
N ASN A 45 3.38 1.99 -17.42
CA ASN A 45 3.96 0.69 -17.73
C ASN A 45 3.68 -0.30 -16.59
N THR A 46 2.82 -1.28 -16.84
CA THR A 46 2.41 -2.28 -15.83
C THR A 46 3.51 -3.27 -15.48
N LEU A 47 4.51 -3.46 -16.35
CA LEU A 47 5.69 -4.29 -16.07
C LEU A 47 6.65 -3.62 -15.10
N THR A 48 6.94 -2.32 -15.30
CA THR A 48 7.93 -1.59 -14.50
C THR A 48 7.31 -0.75 -13.40
N ARG A 49 5.99 -0.54 -13.40
CA ARG A 49 5.22 0.37 -12.54
C ARG A 49 5.55 1.85 -12.73
N GLN A 50 6.25 2.21 -13.78
CA GLN A 50 6.60 3.59 -14.08
C GLN A 50 5.42 4.33 -14.70
N LEU A 51 5.16 5.55 -14.24
CA LEU A 51 4.20 6.48 -14.83
C LEU A 51 4.94 7.71 -15.35
N ILE A 52 4.75 8.01 -16.63
CA ILE A 52 5.29 9.22 -17.26
C ILE A 52 4.17 10.06 -17.86
N SER A 53 4.48 11.34 -18.10
CA SER A 53 3.64 12.25 -18.87
C SER A 53 4.37 12.79 -20.09
N LEU A 54 3.66 12.91 -21.19
CA LEU A 54 4.11 13.48 -22.46
C LEU A 54 3.14 14.60 -22.86
N SER A 55 3.63 15.64 -23.53
CA SER A 55 2.75 16.51 -24.29
C SER A 55 2.14 15.74 -25.47
N GLU A 56 1.01 16.20 -26.01
CA GLU A 56 0.42 15.57 -27.19
C GLU A 56 1.39 15.56 -28.38
N SER A 57 2.19 16.61 -28.56
CA SER A 57 3.19 16.70 -29.61
C SER A 57 4.32 15.67 -29.45
N GLU A 58 4.84 15.50 -28.24
CA GLU A 58 5.84 14.46 -27.92
C GLU A 58 5.30 13.05 -28.15
N TYR A 59 4.01 12.83 -27.85
CA TYR A 59 3.38 11.53 -28.04
C TYR A 59 3.15 11.20 -29.52
N GLN A 60 2.73 12.18 -30.32
CA GLN A 60 2.48 12.01 -31.76
C GLN A 60 3.75 11.89 -32.59
N GLU A 61 4.75 12.72 -32.29
CA GLU A 61 6.01 12.80 -33.01
C GLU A 61 7.19 12.77 -32.03
N PRO A 62 7.51 11.58 -31.46
CA PRO A 62 8.62 11.46 -30.51
C PRO A 62 9.96 11.67 -31.22
N ASN A 63 10.83 12.50 -30.65
CA ASN A 63 12.20 12.66 -31.10
C ASN A 63 13.08 11.45 -30.69
N ASP A 64 14.28 11.38 -31.25
CA ASP A 64 15.23 10.26 -31.02
C ASP A 64 15.59 10.07 -29.54
N GLU A 65 15.66 11.15 -28.77
CA GLU A 65 15.95 11.11 -27.32
C GLU A 65 14.78 10.46 -26.56
N LEU A 66 13.56 10.87 -26.87
CA LEU A 66 12.36 10.27 -26.28
C LEU A 66 12.20 8.80 -26.68
N ILE A 67 12.44 8.46 -27.98
CA ILE A 67 12.40 7.06 -28.42
C ILE A 67 13.44 6.23 -27.65
N ARG A 68 14.66 6.74 -27.48
CA ARG A 68 15.70 6.08 -26.69
C ARG A 68 15.25 5.85 -25.24
N PHE A 69 14.67 6.88 -24.61
CA PHE A 69 14.10 6.75 -23.28
C PHE A 69 13.02 5.67 -23.22
N LEU A 70 12.03 5.72 -24.12
CA LEU A 70 10.91 4.76 -24.16
C LEU A 70 11.39 3.31 -24.35
N VAL A 71 12.41 3.09 -25.17
CA VAL A 71 13.04 1.76 -25.35
C VAL A 71 13.78 1.35 -24.07
N ASN A 72 14.67 2.18 -23.55
CA ASN A 72 15.47 1.86 -22.37
C ASN A 72 14.60 1.56 -21.13
N HIS A 73 13.40 2.13 -21.06
CA HIS A 73 12.45 2.00 -19.93
C HIS A 73 11.28 1.03 -20.21
N TRP A 74 11.40 0.19 -21.26
CA TRP A 74 10.41 -0.84 -21.57
C TRP A 74 9.01 -0.32 -21.95
N TYR A 75 8.89 0.90 -22.49
CA TYR A 75 7.66 1.38 -23.14
C TYR A 75 7.57 0.91 -24.58
N MET A 76 8.72 0.67 -25.21
CA MET A 76 8.84 0.15 -26.55
C MET A 76 9.79 -1.05 -26.58
N ILE A 77 9.50 -2.00 -27.45
CA ILE A 77 10.33 -3.20 -27.67
C ILE A 77 10.56 -3.40 -29.18
N PRO A 78 11.62 -4.11 -29.60
CA PRO A 78 11.76 -4.52 -30.99
C PRO A 78 10.54 -5.29 -31.50
N GLU A 79 10.10 -5.01 -32.73
CA GLU A 79 8.92 -5.70 -33.32
C GLU A 79 9.05 -7.22 -33.33
N THR A 80 10.28 -7.74 -33.34
CA THR A 80 10.60 -9.18 -33.38
C THR A 80 10.49 -9.87 -32.02
N VAL A 81 10.34 -9.11 -30.91
CA VAL A 81 10.30 -9.69 -29.57
C VAL A 81 8.92 -10.28 -29.29
N ASP A 82 8.90 -11.53 -28.85
CA ASP A 82 7.70 -12.14 -28.26
C ASP A 82 7.49 -11.58 -26.85
N GLU A 83 6.58 -10.62 -26.78
CA GLU A 83 6.26 -9.87 -25.58
C GLU A 83 5.67 -10.74 -24.45
N ARG A 84 4.91 -11.77 -24.83
CA ARG A 84 4.31 -12.69 -23.87
C ARG A 84 5.37 -13.54 -23.17
N SER A 85 6.28 -14.13 -23.94
CA SER A 85 7.42 -14.88 -23.39
C SER A 85 8.32 -14.00 -22.51
N LEU A 86 8.54 -12.75 -22.90
CA LEU A 86 9.24 -11.76 -22.09
C LEU A 86 8.54 -11.53 -20.74
N CYS A 87 7.24 -11.24 -20.78
CA CYS A 87 6.43 -10.99 -19.58
C CYS A 87 6.42 -12.23 -18.67
N TYR A 88 6.19 -13.41 -19.23
CA TYR A 88 6.20 -14.67 -18.49
C TYR A 88 7.55 -14.91 -17.79
N SER A 89 8.65 -14.75 -18.52
CA SER A 89 9.99 -14.92 -17.96
C SER A 89 10.29 -13.93 -16.84
N MET A 90 9.88 -12.67 -17.00
CA MET A 90 10.01 -11.64 -15.98
C MET A 90 9.18 -11.99 -14.74
N MET A 91 7.92 -12.42 -14.90
CA MET A 91 7.06 -12.84 -13.79
C MET A 91 7.66 -14.03 -13.04
N GLN A 92 8.16 -15.04 -13.75
CA GLN A 92 8.83 -16.19 -13.13
C GLN A 92 10.08 -15.78 -12.34
N ALA A 93 10.89 -14.90 -12.90
CA ALA A 93 12.06 -14.36 -12.21
C ALA A 93 11.66 -13.52 -10.98
N PHE A 94 10.59 -12.74 -11.08
CA PHE A 94 10.07 -11.98 -9.95
C PHE A 94 9.55 -12.90 -8.84
N TYR A 95 8.77 -13.91 -9.18
CA TYR A 95 8.26 -14.90 -8.23
C TYR A 95 9.40 -15.65 -7.55
N SER A 96 10.36 -16.20 -8.32
CA SER A 96 11.47 -16.96 -7.75
C SER A 96 12.36 -16.13 -6.81
N ARG A 97 12.53 -14.84 -7.09
CA ARG A 97 13.39 -13.95 -6.30
C ARG A 97 12.70 -13.33 -5.10
N TYR A 98 11.40 -13.00 -5.22
CA TYR A 98 10.64 -12.26 -4.22
C TYR A 98 9.47 -13.04 -3.62
N GLU A 99 9.18 -14.22 -4.13
CA GLU A 99 8.34 -15.16 -3.39
C GLU A 99 9.01 -15.40 -2.03
N PRO A 100 8.26 -15.32 -0.93
CA PRO A 100 8.86 -15.61 0.36
C PRO A 100 9.42 -17.02 0.28
N GLN A 101 10.77 -17.11 0.31
CA GLN A 101 11.44 -18.40 0.34
C GLN A 101 10.76 -19.23 1.42
N LYS A 102 10.48 -20.49 1.14
CA LYS A 102 10.01 -21.52 2.09
C LYS A 102 11.08 -21.76 3.17
N SER A 103 11.67 -20.68 3.69
CA SER A 103 12.48 -20.72 4.89
C SER A 103 11.52 -21.03 6.02
N GLY A 104 11.74 -22.10 6.74
CA GLY A 104 10.86 -22.69 7.75
C GLY A 104 10.46 -21.80 8.94
N ASN A 105 10.45 -20.49 8.76
CA ASN A 105 10.11 -19.47 9.74
C ASN A 105 9.12 -18.41 9.21
N SER A 106 8.49 -18.60 8.05
CA SER A 106 7.47 -17.70 7.54
C SER A 106 6.12 -18.04 8.20
N GLY A 107 5.88 -17.50 9.38
CA GLY A 107 4.61 -17.68 10.08
C GLY A 107 3.43 -17.05 9.31
N ILE A 108 2.22 -17.47 9.68
CA ILE A 108 0.97 -16.88 9.20
C ILE A 108 0.87 -15.47 9.81
N THR A 109 0.69 -14.46 8.95
CA THR A 109 0.64 -13.05 9.36
C THR A 109 -0.72 -12.41 9.16
N GLY A 110 -1.57 -12.97 8.30
CA GLY A 110 -2.93 -12.50 8.02
C GLY A 110 -3.98 -13.47 8.56
N TYR A 111 -4.94 -12.95 9.31
CA TYR A 111 -6.03 -13.74 9.87
C TYR A 111 -7.35 -13.05 9.60
N THR A 112 -8.21 -13.66 8.78
CA THR A 112 -9.60 -13.25 8.61
C THR A 112 -10.45 -14.05 9.60
N ILE A 113 -11.07 -13.37 10.56
CA ILE A 113 -11.75 -14.01 11.69
C ILE A 113 -13.24 -13.71 11.60
N PHE A 114 -14.01 -14.77 11.40
CA PHE A 114 -15.46 -14.71 11.43
C PHE A 114 -15.91 -14.73 12.89
N THR A 115 -16.32 -13.58 13.40
CA THR A 115 -16.83 -13.49 14.78
C THR A 115 -18.17 -14.19 14.92
N THR A 116 -18.95 -14.21 13.82
CA THR A 116 -20.25 -14.87 13.71
C THR A 116 -20.64 -14.99 12.23
N THR A 117 -21.47 -15.97 11.89
CA THR A 117 -22.20 -16.03 10.62
C THR A 117 -23.57 -15.36 10.70
N ASP A 118 -24.03 -14.91 11.89
CA ASP A 118 -25.26 -14.13 12.03
C ASP A 118 -25.01 -12.64 11.73
N CYS A 119 -26.07 -11.95 11.36
CA CYS A 119 -26.06 -10.54 11.02
C CYS A 119 -27.31 -9.84 11.56
N ASN A 120 -27.21 -8.57 11.85
CA ASN A 120 -28.34 -7.72 12.21
C ASN A 120 -29.11 -7.16 10.98
N ALA A 121 -28.65 -7.48 9.76
CA ALA A 121 -29.31 -7.15 8.49
C ALA A 121 -29.78 -8.42 7.75
N ARG A 122 -30.67 -8.25 6.76
CA ARG A 122 -31.24 -9.35 5.95
C ARG A 122 -31.19 -9.00 4.46
N CYS A 123 -29.99 -8.70 3.95
CA CYS A 123 -29.76 -8.31 2.56
C CYS A 123 -30.11 -9.46 1.62
N PRO A 124 -30.90 -9.24 0.54
CA PRO A 124 -31.32 -10.32 -0.36
C PRO A 124 -30.17 -10.94 -1.19
N TYR A 125 -29.07 -10.21 -1.38
CA TYR A 125 -27.90 -10.65 -2.14
C TYR A 125 -26.78 -11.25 -1.25
N CYS A 126 -27.05 -11.49 0.06
CA CYS A 126 -26.01 -11.90 0.97
C CYS A 126 -25.62 -13.37 0.71
N TYR A 127 -24.33 -13.62 0.46
CA TYR A 127 -23.82 -15.00 0.25
C TYR A 127 -23.89 -15.86 1.53
N GLU A 128 -24.06 -15.25 2.71
CA GLU A 128 -24.33 -15.96 3.97
C GLU A 128 -25.81 -16.40 4.10
N LEU A 129 -26.68 -16.02 3.14
CA LEU A 129 -28.08 -16.38 3.18
C LEU A 129 -28.24 -17.91 3.12
N GLY A 130 -29.00 -18.46 4.08
CA GLY A 130 -29.20 -19.90 4.18
C GLY A 130 -28.14 -20.65 4.99
N ARG A 131 -27.02 -20.04 5.35
CA ARG A 131 -26.03 -20.66 6.24
C ARG A 131 -26.51 -20.68 7.70
N PRO A 132 -26.09 -21.70 8.50
CA PRO A 132 -26.37 -21.73 9.93
C PRO A 132 -25.83 -20.48 10.64
N ARG A 133 -26.63 -19.89 11.54
CA ARG A 133 -26.22 -18.72 12.34
C ARG A 133 -25.46 -19.19 13.55
N ILE A 134 -24.15 -19.05 13.52
CA ILE A 134 -23.21 -19.52 14.55
C ILE A 134 -22.39 -18.33 15.03
N ALA A 135 -22.42 -18.08 16.34
CA ALA A 135 -21.54 -17.11 16.98
C ALA A 135 -20.29 -17.81 17.53
N MET A 136 -19.13 -17.22 17.34
CA MET A 136 -17.88 -17.70 17.95
C MET A 136 -18.00 -17.64 19.47
N SER A 137 -17.70 -18.75 20.15
CA SER A 137 -17.65 -18.78 21.60
C SER A 137 -16.38 -18.13 22.16
N ASP A 138 -16.41 -17.74 23.45
CA ASP A 138 -15.24 -17.23 24.16
C ASP A 138 -14.06 -18.24 24.13
N GLU A 139 -14.38 -19.55 24.20
CA GLU A 139 -13.40 -20.60 24.12
C GLU A 139 -12.71 -20.64 22.76
N ILE A 140 -13.47 -20.57 21.66
CA ILE A 140 -12.91 -20.55 20.29
C ILE A 140 -12.12 -19.27 20.07
N ALA A 141 -12.58 -18.12 20.57
CA ALA A 141 -11.84 -16.86 20.51
C ALA A 141 -10.47 -16.98 21.19
N LEU A 142 -10.41 -17.57 22.37
CA LEU A 142 -9.17 -17.82 23.10
C LEU A 142 -8.26 -18.83 22.36
N LYS A 143 -8.84 -19.90 21.80
CA LYS A 143 -8.08 -20.84 20.94
C LYS A 143 -7.53 -20.15 19.70
N THR A 144 -8.30 -19.27 19.08
CA THR A 144 -7.87 -18.45 17.94
C THR A 144 -6.66 -17.59 18.30
N ALA A 145 -6.71 -16.90 19.43
CA ALA A 145 -5.60 -16.06 19.89
C ALA A 145 -4.34 -16.88 20.15
N LYS A 146 -4.45 -18.07 20.78
CA LYS A 146 -3.33 -19.01 20.99
C LYS A 146 -2.77 -19.57 19.67
N PHE A 147 -3.64 -19.85 18.69
CA PHE A 147 -3.24 -20.28 17.37
C PHE A 147 -2.42 -19.20 16.64
N ILE A 148 -2.87 -17.94 16.72
CA ILE A 148 -2.15 -16.78 16.20
C ILE A 148 -0.76 -16.69 16.82
N GLU A 149 -0.65 -16.71 18.15
CA GLU A 149 0.64 -16.68 18.87
C GLU A 149 1.57 -17.79 18.38
N LYS A 150 1.09 -19.02 18.27
CA LYS A 150 1.86 -20.19 17.83
C LYS A 150 2.31 -20.12 16.37
N LYS A 151 1.46 -19.58 15.48
CA LYS A 151 1.66 -19.65 14.02
C LYS A 151 2.27 -18.41 13.40
N ARG A 152 2.27 -17.26 14.08
CA ARG A 152 2.82 -16.01 13.53
C ARG A 152 4.35 -15.98 13.39
N GLY A 153 5.09 -16.87 14.05
CA GLY A 153 6.53 -16.73 14.24
C GLY A 153 6.84 -15.45 15.05
N ASN A 154 7.78 -14.65 14.59
CA ASN A 154 8.12 -13.35 15.20
C ASN A 154 7.52 -12.14 14.46
N ASN A 155 6.51 -12.39 13.61
CA ASN A 155 5.94 -11.34 12.75
C ASN A 155 4.84 -10.55 13.48
N ARG A 156 4.62 -9.30 13.00
CA ARG A 156 3.40 -8.55 13.27
C ARG A 156 2.20 -9.26 12.63
N VAL A 157 1.04 -9.18 13.26
CA VAL A 157 -0.19 -9.82 12.82
C VAL A 157 -1.16 -8.79 12.26
N ASN A 158 -1.80 -9.15 11.14
CA ASN A 158 -2.89 -8.38 10.55
C ASN A 158 -4.20 -9.16 10.76
N LEU A 159 -5.11 -8.60 11.54
CA LEU A 159 -6.43 -9.16 11.79
C LEU A 159 -7.45 -8.52 10.86
N SER A 160 -8.32 -9.31 10.27
CA SER A 160 -9.48 -8.83 9.51
C SER A 160 -10.74 -9.39 10.15
N TRP A 161 -11.53 -8.50 10.76
CA TRP A 161 -12.81 -8.87 11.38
C TRP A 161 -13.89 -9.00 10.31
N PHE A 162 -14.50 -10.15 10.25
CA PHE A 162 -15.42 -10.55 9.19
C PHE A 162 -16.56 -11.41 9.71
N GLY A 163 -17.44 -11.88 8.80
CA GLY A 163 -18.58 -12.75 9.06
C GLY A 163 -19.88 -12.12 8.56
N GLY A 164 -21.03 -12.50 9.12
CA GLY A 164 -22.30 -11.85 8.83
C GLY A 164 -22.24 -10.36 9.19
N GLU A 165 -22.19 -10.06 10.50
CA GLU A 165 -21.79 -8.73 11.00
C GLU A 165 -20.80 -8.92 12.17
N PRO A 166 -19.54 -8.53 12.03
CA PRO A 166 -18.54 -8.80 13.07
C PRO A 166 -18.86 -8.13 14.41
N LEU A 167 -19.49 -6.97 14.40
CA LEU A 167 -19.84 -6.25 15.62
C LEU A 167 -21.06 -6.86 16.35
N TYR A 168 -21.78 -7.78 15.70
CA TYR A 168 -22.88 -8.50 16.34
C TYR A 168 -22.36 -9.49 17.40
N ASN A 169 -21.06 -9.82 17.36
CA ASN A 169 -20.33 -10.56 18.38
C ASN A 169 -18.98 -9.91 18.70
N SER A 170 -18.99 -8.60 18.98
CA SER A 170 -17.77 -7.79 19.24
C SER A 170 -16.99 -8.24 20.47
N LYS A 171 -17.62 -8.94 21.42
CA LYS A 171 -16.97 -9.49 22.63
C LYS A 171 -15.74 -10.32 22.28
N VAL A 172 -15.83 -11.19 21.26
CA VAL A 172 -14.72 -12.06 20.87
C VAL A 172 -13.55 -11.30 20.22
N ILE A 173 -13.82 -10.15 19.58
CA ILE A 173 -12.79 -9.23 19.11
C ILE A 173 -11.95 -8.78 20.30
N GLY A 174 -12.60 -8.33 21.39
CA GLY A 174 -11.93 -7.93 22.63
C GLY A 174 -11.09 -9.06 23.23
N ILE A 175 -11.63 -10.28 23.34
CA ILE A 175 -10.90 -11.44 23.91
C ILE A 175 -9.61 -11.71 23.13
N ILE A 176 -9.67 -11.71 21.81
CA ILE A 176 -8.50 -11.97 20.97
C ILE A 176 -7.48 -10.84 21.11
N CYS A 177 -7.92 -9.59 21.03
CA CYS A 177 -7.04 -8.42 21.13
C CYS A 177 -6.36 -8.33 22.50
N ASP A 178 -7.10 -8.54 23.60
CA ASP A 178 -6.57 -8.52 24.96
C ASP A 178 -5.51 -9.62 25.17
N TYR A 179 -5.76 -10.82 24.63
CA TYR A 179 -4.79 -11.91 24.70
C TYR A 179 -3.48 -11.55 24.00
N LEU A 180 -3.56 -10.95 22.80
CA LEU A 180 -2.38 -10.55 22.03
C LEU A 180 -1.64 -9.39 22.70
N ALA A 181 -2.37 -8.41 23.22
CA ALA A 181 -1.81 -7.27 23.93
C ALA A 181 -1.08 -7.69 25.22
N ALA A 182 -1.68 -8.59 26.01
CA ALA A 182 -1.07 -9.12 27.25
C ALA A 182 0.24 -9.89 27.02
N ARG A 183 0.57 -10.22 25.76
CA ARG A 183 1.80 -10.93 25.36
C ARG A 183 2.73 -10.09 24.48
N ASP A 184 2.50 -8.79 24.43
CA ASP A 184 3.25 -7.86 23.59
C ASP A 184 3.33 -8.28 22.11
N ILE A 185 2.31 -8.99 21.62
CA ILE A 185 2.23 -9.39 20.22
C ILE A 185 1.75 -8.19 19.39
N PRO A 186 2.58 -7.66 18.47
CA PRO A 186 2.20 -6.51 17.67
C PRO A 186 1.16 -6.91 16.62
N TYR A 187 0.03 -6.20 16.60
CA TYR A 187 -1.03 -6.39 15.62
C TYR A 187 -1.62 -5.08 15.14
N THR A 188 -2.31 -5.14 14.02
CA THR A 188 -3.23 -4.13 13.49
C THR A 188 -4.49 -4.81 13.03
N SER A 189 -5.60 -4.09 12.92
CA SER A 189 -6.82 -4.69 12.41
C SER A 189 -7.52 -3.87 11.33
N THR A 190 -8.31 -4.58 10.55
CA THR A 190 -9.28 -4.08 9.57
C THR A 190 -10.62 -4.75 9.82
N MET A 191 -11.69 -4.18 9.26
CA MET A 191 -13.03 -4.72 9.44
C MET A 191 -13.87 -4.56 8.17
N ILE A 192 -14.73 -5.52 7.88
CA ILE A 192 -15.82 -5.38 6.92
C ILE A 192 -17.12 -5.46 7.72
N SER A 193 -17.94 -4.41 7.67
CA SER A 193 -19.12 -4.24 8.50
C SER A 193 -20.22 -3.51 7.74
N ASN A 194 -21.47 -3.71 8.13
CA ASN A 194 -22.57 -2.88 7.68
C ASN A 194 -22.60 -1.48 8.36
N GLY A 195 -21.77 -1.27 9.37
CA GLY A 195 -21.56 0.01 10.02
C GLY A 195 -22.63 0.41 11.05
N PHE A 196 -23.70 -0.37 11.22
CA PHE A 196 -24.84 0.01 12.07
C PHE A 196 -24.50 0.04 13.58
N LEU A 197 -23.66 -0.88 14.04
CA LEU A 197 -23.36 -1.06 15.48
C LEU A 197 -22.15 -0.25 15.98
N ILE A 198 -21.50 0.53 15.14
CA ILE A 198 -20.27 1.27 15.46
C ILE A 198 -20.45 2.21 16.66
N ASN A 199 -21.58 2.89 16.76
CA ASN A 199 -21.87 3.84 17.85
C ASN A 199 -22.00 3.21 19.25
N GLN A 200 -21.95 1.88 19.34
CA GLN A 200 -21.92 1.16 20.61
C GLN A 200 -20.49 1.04 21.18
N HIS A 201 -19.47 1.51 20.45
CA HIS A 201 -18.06 1.33 20.78
C HIS A 201 -17.35 2.66 20.91
N SER A 202 -16.52 2.79 21.96
CA SER A 202 -15.75 4.00 22.20
C SER A 202 -14.56 4.13 21.24
N ALA A 203 -14.04 5.36 21.07
CA ALA A 203 -12.83 5.61 20.31
C ALA A 203 -11.61 4.85 20.89
N GLU A 204 -11.53 4.76 22.23
CA GLU A 204 -10.48 4.00 22.91
C GLU A 204 -10.56 2.50 22.58
N GLU A 205 -11.73 1.90 22.60
CA GLU A 205 -11.92 0.51 22.22
C GLU A 205 -11.51 0.27 20.76
N ILE A 206 -11.94 1.13 19.84
CA ILE A 206 -11.67 1.01 18.41
C ILE A 206 -10.17 1.21 18.10
N LEU A 207 -9.55 2.24 18.66
CA LEU A 207 -8.19 2.66 18.29
C LEU A 207 -7.11 1.93 19.10
N GLU A 208 -7.31 1.80 20.42
CA GLU A 208 -6.27 1.29 21.32
C GLU A 208 -6.40 -0.23 21.55
N ARG A 209 -7.62 -0.71 21.76
CA ARG A 209 -7.87 -2.14 22.02
C ARG A 209 -7.90 -2.96 20.73
N TRP A 210 -8.72 -2.56 19.72
CA TRP A 210 -8.81 -3.29 18.46
C TRP A 210 -7.73 -2.90 17.46
N LYS A 211 -7.12 -1.73 17.61
CA LYS A 211 -6.13 -1.13 16.70
C LYS A 211 -6.64 -1.10 15.27
N LEU A 212 -7.91 -0.71 15.12
CA LEU A 212 -8.61 -0.65 13.85
C LEU A 212 -8.07 0.51 13.01
N GLN A 213 -7.47 0.19 11.88
CA GLN A 213 -6.89 1.19 10.97
C GLN A 213 -7.83 1.52 9.81
N ARG A 214 -8.59 0.52 9.37
CA ARG A 214 -9.46 0.63 8.20
C ARG A 214 -10.72 -0.18 8.40
N ILE A 215 -11.85 0.37 7.93
CA ILE A 215 -13.13 -0.33 7.87
C ILE A 215 -13.75 -0.14 6.50
N GLN A 216 -14.31 -1.21 5.95
CA GLN A 216 -15.17 -1.17 4.78
C GLN A 216 -16.62 -1.22 5.24
N ILE A 217 -17.43 -0.26 4.75
CA ILE A 217 -18.86 -0.18 5.06
C ILE A 217 -19.64 -0.22 3.74
N THR A 218 -20.72 -1.02 3.68
CA THR A 218 -21.54 -1.11 2.46
C THR A 218 -22.70 -0.12 2.50
N LEU A 219 -22.85 0.66 1.42
CA LEU A 219 -24.00 1.52 1.15
C LEU A 219 -24.55 1.21 -0.24
N ASP A 220 -25.75 0.65 -0.32
CA ASP A 220 -26.31 0.12 -1.58
C ASP A 220 -27.32 1.07 -2.23
N GLY A 221 -27.39 2.31 -1.77
CA GLY A 221 -28.27 3.36 -2.29
C GLY A 221 -28.52 4.47 -1.28
N THR A 222 -29.36 5.42 -1.64
CA THR A 222 -29.88 6.46 -0.73
C THR A 222 -30.87 5.86 0.27
N ARG A 223 -31.36 6.67 1.19
CA ARG A 223 -32.15 6.25 2.38
C ARG A 223 -33.14 5.11 2.11
N GLU A 224 -34.04 5.31 1.14
CA GLU A 224 -35.13 4.36 0.90
C GLU A 224 -34.60 3.02 0.36
N VAL A 225 -33.79 3.07 -0.68
CA VAL A 225 -33.17 1.89 -1.30
C VAL A 225 -32.29 1.18 -0.27
N TYR A 226 -31.47 1.90 0.46
CA TYR A 226 -30.59 1.34 1.47
C TYR A 226 -31.36 0.61 2.58
N ASN A 227 -32.38 1.26 3.17
CA ASN A 227 -33.15 0.69 4.28
C ASN A 227 -33.89 -0.58 3.84
N ASN A 228 -34.49 -0.57 2.65
CA ASN A 228 -35.17 -1.73 2.09
C ASN A 228 -34.20 -2.88 1.78
N THR A 229 -33.03 -2.56 1.19
CA THR A 229 -32.01 -3.56 0.85
C THR A 229 -31.38 -4.18 2.11
N LYS A 230 -31.01 -3.36 3.11
CA LYS A 230 -30.39 -3.88 4.35
C LYS A 230 -31.38 -4.62 5.22
N ASN A 231 -32.63 -4.16 5.29
CA ASN A 231 -33.68 -4.80 6.05
C ASN A 231 -33.23 -5.24 7.45
N TYR A 232 -32.83 -4.24 8.28
CA TYR A 232 -32.32 -4.48 9.62
C TYR A 232 -33.38 -5.11 10.53
N ILE A 233 -32.94 -5.99 11.43
CA ILE A 233 -33.82 -6.65 12.40
C ILE A 233 -34.26 -5.71 13.53
N TYR A 234 -33.68 -4.53 13.62
CA TYR A 234 -34.02 -3.52 14.64
C TYR A 234 -35.08 -2.57 14.11
N ASP A 235 -35.96 -2.17 15.01
CA ASP A 235 -36.92 -1.12 14.76
C ASP A 235 -36.22 0.25 14.90
N ASP A 236 -35.60 0.71 13.84
CA ASP A 236 -34.88 1.98 13.76
C ASP A 236 -35.50 2.82 12.63
N GLU A 237 -35.93 4.03 12.97
CA GLU A 237 -36.59 4.92 12.01
C GLU A 237 -35.69 5.34 10.86
N ASN A 238 -34.36 5.34 11.06
CA ASN A 238 -33.43 5.82 10.04
C ASN A 238 -32.05 5.14 10.07
N PRO A 239 -31.96 3.84 9.76
CA PRO A 239 -30.70 3.11 9.72
C PRO A 239 -29.65 3.74 8.81
N PHE A 240 -30.07 4.30 7.67
CA PHE A 240 -29.17 4.97 6.73
C PHE A 240 -28.42 6.15 7.37
N GLU A 241 -29.16 7.04 8.05
CA GLU A 241 -28.55 8.21 8.70
C GLU A 241 -27.65 7.80 9.86
N ARG A 242 -28.04 6.77 10.62
CA ARG A 242 -27.19 6.19 11.67
C ARG A 242 -25.84 5.74 11.12
N VAL A 243 -25.83 5.03 9.99
CA VAL A 243 -24.58 4.56 9.39
C VAL A 243 -23.76 5.74 8.84
N LEU A 244 -24.37 6.76 8.26
CA LEU A 244 -23.65 7.96 7.84
C LEU A 244 -23.00 8.69 9.02
N GLN A 245 -23.69 8.82 10.17
CA GLN A 245 -23.14 9.39 11.41
C GLN A 245 -21.99 8.53 11.95
N ASN A 246 -22.10 7.21 11.87
CA ASN A 246 -21.02 6.29 12.25
C ASN A 246 -19.79 6.42 11.34
N ILE A 247 -19.99 6.66 10.04
CA ILE A 247 -18.90 6.97 9.12
C ILE A 247 -18.21 8.30 9.51
N GLU A 248 -18.98 9.34 9.83
CA GLU A 248 -18.43 10.61 10.32
C GLU A 248 -17.63 10.42 11.61
N TYR A 249 -18.20 9.68 12.57
CA TYR A 249 -17.52 9.37 13.82
C TYR A 249 -16.17 8.68 13.58
N LEU A 250 -16.15 7.62 12.76
CA LEU A 250 -14.93 6.88 12.44
C LEU A 250 -13.87 7.75 11.76
N THR A 251 -14.27 8.57 10.78
CA THR A 251 -13.33 9.44 10.08
C THR A 251 -12.79 10.55 10.98
N ASN A 252 -13.59 11.06 11.92
CA ASN A 252 -13.19 12.05 12.92
C ASN A 252 -12.13 11.49 13.88
N ILE A 253 -12.23 10.23 14.27
CA ILE A 253 -11.20 9.53 15.06
C ILE A 253 -10.07 8.96 14.19
N LYS A 254 -9.99 9.34 12.90
CA LYS A 254 -8.92 8.98 11.94
C LYS A 254 -8.86 7.51 11.53
N VAL A 255 -9.92 6.75 11.71
CA VAL A 255 -10.08 5.45 11.06
C VAL A 255 -10.39 5.67 9.58
N ARG A 256 -9.70 4.98 8.70
CA ARG A 256 -9.98 5.05 7.25
C ARG A 256 -11.25 4.29 6.94
N VAL A 257 -12.26 4.97 6.43
CA VAL A 257 -13.51 4.37 5.98
C VAL A 257 -13.51 4.26 4.46
N SER A 258 -13.79 3.05 3.96
CA SER A 258 -14.00 2.78 2.54
C SER A 258 -15.44 2.33 2.34
N VAL A 259 -16.26 3.18 1.74
CA VAL A 259 -17.63 2.82 1.39
C VAL A 259 -17.61 1.96 0.13
N ARG A 260 -18.17 0.75 0.22
CA ARG A 260 -18.43 -0.10 -0.94
C ARG A 260 -19.89 0.07 -1.37
N MET A 261 -20.09 0.46 -2.61
CA MET A 261 -21.39 0.54 -3.26
C MET A 261 -21.60 -0.72 -4.09
N ASN A 262 -22.49 -1.63 -3.64
CA ASN A 262 -22.83 -2.82 -4.40
C ASN A 262 -23.84 -2.45 -5.49
N ILE A 263 -23.50 -2.75 -6.74
CA ILE A 263 -24.32 -2.43 -7.91
C ILE A 263 -25.13 -3.65 -8.33
N SER A 264 -26.43 -3.44 -8.51
CA SER A 264 -27.36 -4.34 -9.18
C SER A 264 -28.10 -3.60 -10.29
N SER A 265 -28.85 -4.31 -11.14
CA SER A 265 -29.69 -3.70 -12.18
C SER A 265 -30.76 -2.75 -11.60
N GLU A 266 -31.13 -2.93 -10.33
CA GLU A 266 -32.23 -2.19 -9.69
C GLU A 266 -31.80 -0.86 -9.06
N ASN A 267 -30.49 -0.66 -8.74
CA ASN A 267 -30.04 0.51 -7.96
C ASN A 267 -29.10 1.46 -8.69
N THR A 268 -28.84 1.26 -9.98
CA THR A 268 -27.83 1.99 -10.77
C THR A 268 -27.96 3.51 -10.69
N GLU A 269 -29.16 4.06 -10.95
CA GLU A 269 -29.40 5.52 -10.93
C GLU A 269 -29.36 6.06 -9.49
N ASN A 270 -29.89 5.30 -8.53
CA ASN A 270 -29.91 5.70 -7.13
C ASN A 270 -28.48 5.77 -6.53
N LEU A 271 -27.55 4.93 -7.01
CA LEU A 271 -26.14 5.02 -6.61
C LEU A 271 -25.46 6.30 -7.10
N LYS A 272 -25.84 6.84 -8.26
CA LYS A 272 -25.35 8.16 -8.70
C LYS A 272 -25.82 9.28 -7.76
N GLU A 273 -27.07 9.22 -7.30
CA GLU A 273 -27.59 10.13 -6.28
C GLU A 273 -26.82 9.99 -4.96
N LEU A 274 -26.51 8.75 -4.57
CA LEU A 274 -25.70 8.47 -3.37
C LEU A 274 -24.32 9.11 -3.48
N VAL A 275 -23.64 9.05 -4.64
CA VAL A 275 -22.35 9.72 -4.85
C VAL A 275 -22.43 11.21 -4.59
N VAL A 276 -23.47 11.89 -5.10
CA VAL A 276 -23.70 13.32 -4.85
C VAL A 276 -23.90 13.61 -3.37
N LEU A 277 -24.66 12.77 -2.67
CA LEU A 277 -24.88 12.89 -1.22
C LEU A 277 -23.57 12.71 -0.44
N LEU A 278 -22.80 11.67 -0.76
CA LEU A 278 -21.50 11.40 -0.12
C LEU A 278 -20.51 12.53 -0.39
N ALA A 279 -20.51 13.09 -1.61
CA ALA A 279 -19.66 14.23 -1.93
C ALA A 279 -20.01 15.46 -1.08
N LYS A 280 -21.28 15.80 -0.94
CA LYS A 280 -21.71 16.92 -0.08
C LYS A 280 -21.30 16.76 1.38
N ARG A 281 -21.22 15.52 1.87
CA ARG A 281 -20.97 15.21 3.28
C ARG A 281 -19.50 14.99 3.60
N PHE A 282 -18.74 14.37 2.69
CA PHE A 282 -17.38 13.85 2.96
C PHE A 282 -16.30 14.40 2.01
N GLN A 283 -16.61 15.27 1.05
CA GLN A 283 -15.60 15.84 0.15
C GLN A 283 -14.48 16.51 0.95
N GLY A 284 -13.23 16.18 0.59
CA GLY A 284 -12.04 16.71 1.28
C GLY A 284 -11.64 15.94 2.55
N ASN A 285 -12.44 14.99 3.03
CA ASN A 285 -12.08 14.16 4.16
C ASN A 285 -11.03 13.10 3.75
N GLN A 286 -9.81 13.22 4.26
CA GLN A 286 -8.68 12.33 3.93
C GLN A 286 -8.84 10.88 4.46
N HIS A 287 -9.75 10.67 5.40
CA HIS A 287 -10.03 9.35 5.98
C HIS A 287 -11.25 8.69 5.35
N PHE A 288 -11.90 9.34 4.39
CA PHE A 288 -13.06 8.83 3.67
C PHE A 288 -12.69 8.46 2.23
N GLY A 289 -13.21 7.33 1.75
CA GLY A 289 -13.17 6.92 0.36
C GLY A 289 -14.39 6.09 0.01
N ALA A 290 -14.70 5.98 -1.27
CA ALA A 290 -15.79 5.15 -1.77
C ALA A 290 -15.42 4.50 -3.09
N TYR A 291 -16.00 3.35 -3.39
CA TYR A 291 -15.83 2.66 -4.66
C TYR A 291 -17.08 1.83 -4.99
N ALA A 292 -17.27 1.54 -6.27
CA ALA A 292 -18.37 0.74 -6.76
C ALA A 292 -17.89 -0.66 -7.18
N HIS A 293 -18.74 -1.66 -6.99
CA HIS A 293 -18.46 -3.01 -7.44
C HIS A 293 -19.79 -3.72 -7.75
N PRO A 294 -19.91 -4.47 -8.86
CA PRO A 294 -21.09 -5.30 -9.07
C PRO A 294 -21.26 -6.30 -7.94
N ILE A 295 -22.49 -6.68 -7.63
CA ILE A 295 -22.76 -7.85 -6.78
C ILE A 295 -22.12 -9.05 -7.45
N PHE A 296 -21.44 -9.91 -6.67
CA PHE A 296 -20.82 -11.09 -7.22
C PHE A 296 -21.89 -12.00 -7.86
N ASN A 297 -21.63 -12.42 -9.10
CA ASN A 297 -22.46 -13.37 -9.81
C ASN A 297 -21.99 -14.79 -9.50
N GLU A 298 -22.06 -15.19 -8.22
CA GLU A 298 -21.51 -16.47 -7.73
C GLU A 298 -22.12 -17.70 -8.42
N PHE A 299 -23.33 -17.57 -8.90
CA PHE A 299 -24.08 -18.68 -9.50
C PHE A 299 -24.23 -18.55 -11.03
N GLY A 300 -23.63 -17.54 -11.65
CA GLY A 300 -23.77 -17.32 -13.10
C GLY A 300 -25.18 -16.94 -13.54
N GLU A 301 -25.99 -16.37 -12.66
CA GLU A 301 -27.39 -16.01 -12.92
C GLU A 301 -27.56 -14.83 -13.85
N LEU A 302 -26.55 -13.94 -13.91
CA LEU A 302 -26.56 -12.78 -14.81
C LEU A 302 -25.99 -13.17 -16.18
N GLU A 303 -26.72 -12.81 -17.21
CA GLU A 303 -26.20 -12.86 -18.57
C GLU A 303 -25.00 -11.92 -18.75
N ARG A 304 -24.04 -12.34 -19.59
CA ARG A 304 -22.82 -11.57 -19.86
C ARG A 304 -23.09 -10.11 -20.20
N SER A 305 -24.06 -9.83 -21.06
CA SER A 305 -24.42 -8.48 -21.50
C SER A 305 -24.98 -7.61 -20.37
N GLU A 306 -25.63 -8.21 -19.39
CA GLU A 306 -26.14 -7.52 -18.20
C GLU A 306 -24.98 -7.19 -17.24
N TYR A 307 -24.10 -8.14 -17.01
CA TYR A 307 -22.91 -7.94 -16.19
C TYR A 307 -21.99 -6.83 -16.76
N GLU A 308 -21.79 -6.81 -18.10
CA GLU A 308 -21.04 -5.75 -18.77
C GLU A 308 -21.67 -4.36 -18.57
N LYS A 309 -23.01 -4.25 -18.55
CA LYS A 309 -23.70 -2.99 -18.22
C LYS A 309 -23.43 -2.55 -16.78
N LEU A 310 -23.45 -3.47 -15.82
CA LEU A 310 -23.12 -3.17 -14.41
C LEU A 310 -21.67 -2.71 -14.29
N CYS A 311 -20.73 -3.33 -14.99
CA CYS A 311 -19.34 -2.88 -15.04
C CYS A 311 -19.21 -1.46 -15.61
N GLN A 312 -20.01 -1.10 -16.63
CA GLN A 312 -20.02 0.26 -17.16
C GLN A 312 -20.56 1.26 -16.13
N VAL A 313 -21.59 0.91 -15.38
CA VAL A 313 -22.08 1.75 -14.28
C VAL A 313 -21.01 1.96 -13.20
N CYS A 314 -20.23 0.91 -12.88
CA CYS A 314 -19.08 1.08 -11.99
C CYS A 314 -18.10 2.13 -12.52
N VAL A 315 -17.78 2.09 -13.82
CA VAL A 315 -16.90 3.07 -14.46
C VAL A 315 -17.46 4.50 -14.31
N ASP A 316 -18.74 4.69 -14.55
CA ASP A 316 -19.40 6.00 -14.44
C ASP A 316 -19.35 6.52 -12.99
N ILE A 317 -19.64 5.66 -12.01
CA ILE A 317 -19.57 6.01 -10.58
C ILE A 317 -18.14 6.35 -10.16
N GLU A 318 -17.14 5.56 -10.57
CA GLU A 318 -15.73 5.83 -10.26
C GLU A 318 -15.27 7.17 -10.86
N LYS A 319 -15.74 7.50 -12.06
CA LYS A 319 -15.50 8.80 -12.68
C LYS A 319 -16.11 9.93 -11.85
N MET A 320 -17.38 9.80 -11.45
CA MET A 320 -18.06 10.79 -10.60
C MET A 320 -17.33 10.97 -9.25
N LEU A 321 -16.94 9.88 -8.58
CA LEU A 321 -16.15 9.95 -7.33
C LEU A 321 -14.86 10.74 -7.53
N THR A 322 -14.15 10.48 -8.62
CA THR A 322 -12.89 11.16 -8.96
C THR A 322 -13.13 12.66 -9.22
N GLU A 323 -14.18 13.03 -9.92
CA GLU A 323 -14.56 14.42 -10.18
C GLU A 323 -14.88 15.19 -8.89
N TYR A 324 -15.52 14.54 -7.93
CA TYR A 324 -15.76 15.10 -6.59
C TYR A 324 -14.54 15.03 -5.66
N GLY A 325 -13.42 14.48 -6.10
CA GLY A 325 -12.20 14.36 -5.30
C GLY A 325 -12.30 13.34 -4.16
N ILE A 326 -13.23 12.40 -4.24
CA ILE A 326 -13.34 11.28 -3.32
C ILE A 326 -12.37 10.19 -3.78
N SER A 327 -11.52 9.71 -2.86
CA SER A 327 -10.63 8.59 -3.15
C SER A 327 -11.44 7.31 -3.36
N ASN A 328 -11.22 6.62 -4.46
CA ASN A 328 -11.84 5.32 -4.74
C ASN A 328 -11.08 4.13 -4.14
N GLY A 329 -10.01 4.40 -3.36
CA GLY A 329 -9.18 3.34 -2.76
C GLY A 329 -8.39 2.51 -3.76
N GLY A 330 -8.57 2.76 -5.06
CA GLY A 330 -7.80 2.15 -6.14
C GLY A 330 -6.38 2.71 -6.16
N GLY A 331 -5.43 1.85 -6.50
CA GLY A 331 -4.05 2.21 -6.77
C GLY A 331 -3.65 1.76 -8.18
N LEU A 332 -2.48 2.17 -8.62
CA LEU A 332 -1.91 1.64 -9.85
C LEU A 332 -1.62 0.14 -9.65
N TYR A 333 -2.20 -0.67 -10.51
CA TYR A 333 -1.96 -2.10 -10.51
C TYR A 333 -0.51 -2.43 -10.82
N SER A 334 0.00 -3.50 -10.25
CA SER A 334 1.39 -3.93 -10.42
C SER A 334 1.51 -5.43 -10.38
N VAL A 335 2.64 -5.96 -10.86
CA VAL A 335 2.98 -7.38 -10.72
C VAL A 335 2.83 -7.83 -9.28
N LYS A 336 2.11 -8.93 -9.08
CA LYS A 336 1.86 -9.55 -7.78
C LYS A 336 2.48 -10.95 -7.74
N THR A 337 2.90 -11.38 -6.56
CA THR A 337 3.37 -12.76 -6.32
C THR A 337 2.24 -13.72 -5.99
N CYS A 338 1.10 -13.19 -5.55
CA CYS A 338 -0.12 -13.95 -5.25
C CYS A 338 -1.36 -13.14 -5.65
N HIS A 339 -2.47 -13.82 -5.89
CA HIS A 339 -3.73 -13.18 -6.20
C HIS A 339 -4.31 -12.45 -4.98
N CYS A 340 -4.48 -13.20 -3.90
CA CYS A 340 -5.08 -12.71 -2.66
C CYS A 340 -4.54 -13.48 -1.45
N MET A 341 -5.33 -13.54 -0.39
CA MET A 341 -5.00 -14.31 0.80
C MET A 341 -4.95 -15.81 0.57
N ALA A 342 -5.78 -16.35 -0.35
CA ALA A 342 -5.98 -17.78 -0.53
C ALA A 342 -4.72 -18.50 -1.05
N ASP A 343 -3.96 -17.88 -1.94
CA ASP A 343 -2.72 -18.42 -2.52
C ASP A 343 -1.43 -17.85 -1.92
N SER A 344 -1.56 -16.93 -0.95
CA SER A 344 -0.41 -16.24 -0.34
C SER A 344 0.48 -17.16 0.53
N GLY A 345 -0.08 -18.24 1.07
CA GLY A 345 0.58 -19.09 2.06
C GLY A 345 0.86 -18.40 3.41
N LYS A 346 0.42 -17.14 3.58
CA LYS A 346 0.65 -16.32 4.78
C LYS A 346 -0.63 -15.89 5.48
N SER A 347 -1.78 -16.31 4.97
CA SER A 347 -3.08 -15.91 5.49
C SER A 347 -4.00 -17.11 5.65
N VAL A 348 -4.93 -17.01 6.59
CA VAL A 348 -5.94 -18.03 6.86
C VAL A 348 -7.22 -17.37 7.38
N CYS A 349 -8.37 -17.94 7.03
CA CYS A 349 -9.65 -17.62 7.65
C CYS A 349 -9.91 -18.56 8.84
N VAL A 350 -10.51 -18.03 9.89
CA VAL A 350 -10.96 -18.79 11.07
C VAL A 350 -12.48 -18.66 11.17
N THR A 351 -13.19 -19.79 11.07
CA THR A 351 -14.65 -19.81 11.19
C THR A 351 -15.10 -19.71 12.66
N PRO A 352 -16.37 -19.41 12.96
CA PRO A 352 -16.87 -19.36 14.33
C PRO A 352 -16.76 -20.71 15.08
N THR A 353 -16.64 -21.82 14.35
CA THR A 353 -16.45 -23.18 14.91
C THR A 353 -14.97 -23.56 15.08
N GLY A 354 -14.03 -22.69 14.68
CA GLY A 354 -12.60 -22.96 14.77
C GLY A 354 -12.02 -23.77 13.62
N MET A 355 -12.77 -23.95 12.53
CA MET A 355 -12.24 -24.52 11.30
C MET A 355 -11.43 -23.48 10.53
N LEU A 356 -10.47 -23.94 9.73
CA LEU A 356 -9.57 -23.09 8.94
C LEU A 356 -9.89 -23.22 7.46
N THR A 357 -9.98 -22.07 6.78
CA THR A 357 -10.16 -21.98 5.32
C THR A 357 -9.18 -20.98 4.72
N LEU A 358 -9.05 -20.92 3.40
CA LEU A 358 -8.17 -19.98 2.70
C LEU A 358 -8.92 -18.79 2.09
N CYS A 359 -10.25 -18.85 2.01
CA CYS A 359 -11.10 -17.80 1.46
C CYS A 359 -12.33 -17.60 2.34
N GLU A 360 -12.84 -16.40 2.40
CA GLU A 360 -14.11 -16.08 3.06
C GLU A 360 -15.33 -16.65 2.34
N HIS A 361 -15.23 -16.88 1.05
CA HIS A 361 -16.25 -17.54 0.20
C HIS A 361 -15.98 -19.04 0.09
N HIS A 362 -15.85 -19.72 1.21
CA HIS A 362 -15.58 -21.15 1.26
C HIS A 362 -16.88 -21.98 1.31
N SER A 363 -16.82 -23.21 0.83
CA SER A 363 -17.78 -24.27 1.12
C SER A 363 -17.25 -25.19 2.23
N ASP A 364 -18.11 -26.05 2.78
CA ASP A 364 -17.76 -26.91 3.92
C ASP A 364 -16.72 -27.99 3.55
N ASP A 365 -16.56 -28.33 2.28
CA ASP A 365 -15.53 -29.25 1.75
C ASP A 365 -14.17 -28.57 1.51
N GLU A 366 -14.04 -27.27 1.75
CA GLU A 366 -12.82 -26.48 1.55
C GLU A 366 -12.09 -26.15 2.85
N PHE A 367 -12.40 -26.84 3.93
CA PHE A 367 -11.62 -26.71 5.17
C PHE A 367 -10.22 -27.31 5.00
N VAL A 368 -9.21 -26.51 5.32
CA VAL A 368 -7.79 -26.94 5.28
C VAL A 368 -7.30 -27.51 6.61
N GLY A 369 -8.14 -27.49 7.63
CA GLY A 369 -7.84 -27.96 8.99
C GLY A 369 -8.62 -27.25 10.05
N SER A 370 -8.09 -27.17 11.28
CA SER A 370 -8.73 -26.53 12.44
C SER A 370 -7.71 -25.82 13.33
N LEU A 371 -8.19 -25.06 14.31
CA LEU A 371 -7.33 -24.45 15.34
C LEU A 371 -6.53 -25.48 16.13
N ASP A 372 -7.05 -26.69 16.30
CA ASP A 372 -6.40 -27.76 17.05
C ASP A 372 -5.35 -28.50 16.20
N THR A 373 -5.67 -28.82 14.94
CA THR A 373 -4.78 -29.55 14.02
C THR A 373 -3.82 -28.67 13.23
N GLY A 374 -4.17 -27.41 13.02
CA GLY A 374 -3.53 -26.52 12.05
C GLY A 374 -3.95 -26.85 10.62
N ILE A 375 -3.20 -26.37 9.64
CA ILE A 375 -3.40 -26.66 8.21
C ILE A 375 -2.82 -28.04 7.94
N ILE A 376 -3.65 -28.98 7.53
CA ILE A 376 -3.31 -30.40 7.30
C ILE A 376 -3.69 -30.89 5.91
N ASP A 377 -4.72 -30.32 5.27
CA ASP A 377 -5.17 -30.73 3.93
C ASP A 377 -4.41 -29.97 2.84
N GLN A 378 -3.31 -30.57 2.38
CA GLN A 378 -2.48 -30.00 1.33
C GLN A 378 -3.17 -30.02 -0.03
N ASN A 379 -4.08 -30.97 -0.29
CA ASN A 379 -4.79 -31.04 -1.56
C ASN A 379 -5.72 -29.83 -1.74
N VAL A 380 -6.44 -29.47 -0.68
CA VAL A 380 -7.27 -28.25 -0.68
C VAL A 380 -6.39 -27.01 -0.83
N VAL A 381 -5.28 -26.92 -0.09
CA VAL A 381 -4.33 -25.79 -0.24
C VAL A 381 -3.82 -25.66 -1.66
N ASP A 382 -3.45 -26.76 -2.31
CA ASP A 382 -2.88 -26.74 -3.67
C ASP A 382 -3.96 -26.41 -4.72
N SER A 383 -5.21 -26.85 -4.53
CA SER A 383 -6.33 -26.48 -5.40
C SER A 383 -6.60 -24.97 -5.43
N TRP A 384 -6.28 -24.23 -4.35
CA TRP A 384 -6.37 -22.77 -4.31
C TRP A 384 -5.21 -22.04 -5.01
N LYS A 385 -4.20 -22.79 -5.50
CA LYS A 385 -3.09 -22.23 -6.30
C LYS A 385 -3.31 -22.42 -7.81
N GLU A 386 -4.31 -23.22 -8.20
CA GLU A 386 -4.64 -23.44 -9.61
C GLU A 386 -5.11 -22.11 -10.23
N ARG A 387 -4.51 -21.78 -11.39
CA ARG A 387 -4.86 -20.58 -12.14
C ARG A 387 -5.87 -20.88 -13.23
N ILE A 388 -6.63 -19.87 -13.63
CA ILE A 388 -7.51 -19.98 -14.81
C ILE A 388 -6.66 -20.25 -16.06
N GLU A 389 -7.26 -20.96 -17.02
CA GLU A 389 -6.64 -21.16 -18.33
C GLU A 389 -6.53 -19.84 -19.08
N GLU A 390 -5.39 -19.63 -19.74
CA GLU A 390 -5.17 -18.45 -20.55
C GLU A 390 -5.97 -18.51 -21.84
N LYS A 391 -6.65 -17.41 -22.15
CA LYS A 391 -7.41 -17.22 -23.39
C LYS A 391 -6.55 -16.45 -24.42
N GLU A 392 -6.99 -16.45 -25.68
CA GLU A 392 -6.29 -15.72 -26.75
C GLU A 392 -6.19 -14.21 -26.44
N GLU A 393 -7.24 -13.62 -25.86
CA GLU A 393 -7.26 -12.21 -25.46
C GLU A 393 -6.23 -11.86 -24.37
N CYS A 394 -5.71 -12.84 -23.66
CA CYS A 394 -4.65 -12.61 -22.67
C CYS A 394 -3.35 -12.12 -23.31
N GLN A 395 -3.12 -12.43 -24.59
CA GLN A 395 -1.89 -12.08 -25.31
C GLN A 395 -1.67 -10.57 -25.41
N THR A 396 -2.75 -9.79 -25.55
CA THR A 396 -2.71 -8.33 -25.70
C THR A 396 -3.30 -7.59 -24.49
N CYS A 397 -3.56 -8.30 -23.40
CA CYS A 397 -4.17 -7.72 -22.21
C CYS A 397 -3.16 -6.90 -21.42
N PHE A 398 -3.36 -5.58 -21.30
CA PHE A 398 -2.49 -4.71 -20.50
C PHE A 398 -2.38 -5.16 -19.03
N TYR A 399 -3.41 -5.84 -18.53
CA TYR A 399 -3.50 -6.35 -17.16
C TYR A 399 -2.76 -7.69 -16.96
N TYR A 400 -2.33 -8.35 -18.04
CA TYR A 400 -1.71 -9.68 -18.00
C TYR A 400 -0.54 -9.79 -16.99
N PRO A 401 0.40 -8.82 -16.88
CA PRO A 401 1.50 -8.90 -15.92
C PRO A 401 1.06 -8.96 -14.46
N MET A 402 -0.15 -8.51 -14.18
CA MET A 402 -0.73 -8.42 -12.85
C MET A 402 -1.79 -9.51 -12.61
N CYS A 403 -2.15 -10.24 -13.67
CA CYS A 403 -3.19 -11.23 -13.64
C CYS A 403 -2.69 -12.52 -12.99
N VAL A 404 -3.16 -12.77 -11.78
CA VAL A 404 -2.88 -14.00 -11.01
C VAL A 404 -4.17 -14.68 -10.60
N LYS A 405 -5.21 -14.61 -11.46
CA LYS A 405 -6.53 -15.15 -11.13
C LYS A 405 -6.50 -16.65 -10.86
N LEU A 406 -7.18 -17.02 -9.80
CA LEU A 406 -7.30 -18.41 -9.34
C LEU A 406 -8.57 -19.03 -9.91
N LYS A 407 -8.51 -20.29 -10.29
CA LYS A 407 -9.63 -21.06 -10.85
C LYS A 407 -10.82 -21.13 -9.88
N LYS A 408 -10.56 -21.28 -8.59
CA LYS A 408 -11.58 -21.32 -7.52
C LYS A 408 -12.08 -19.96 -7.06
N CYS A 409 -11.49 -18.85 -7.52
CA CYS A 409 -11.94 -17.53 -7.11
C CYS A 409 -13.36 -17.28 -7.61
N VAL A 410 -14.27 -16.84 -6.74
CA VAL A 410 -15.64 -16.46 -7.11
C VAL A 410 -15.71 -15.37 -8.18
N THR A 411 -14.62 -14.59 -8.32
CA THR A 411 -14.45 -13.60 -9.40
C THR A 411 -13.69 -14.19 -10.60
N GLY A 412 -13.38 -15.48 -10.61
CA GLY A 412 -12.57 -16.13 -11.65
C GLY A 412 -13.21 -16.11 -13.04
N TYR A 413 -14.52 -16.24 -13.11
CA TYR A 413 -15.30 -16.14 -14.35
C TYR A 413 -15.49 -14.70 -14.84
N GLU A 414 -15.16 -13.70 -14.02
CA GLU A 414 -15.23 -12.29 -14.37
C GLU A 414 -14.06 -11.81 -15.25
N CYS A 415 -13.18 -12.73 -15.72
CA CYS A 415 -12.15 -12.40 -16.71
C CYS A 415 -12.74 -12.19 -18.10
N ASP A 416 -13.87 -11.49 -18.15
CA ASP A 416 -14.55 -11.11 -19.35
C ASP A 416 -14.36 -9.64 -19.69
N TYR A 417 -14.80 -9.26 -20.88
CA TYR A 417 -14.62 -7.94 -21.44
C TYR A 417 -15.06 -6.79 -20.49
N GLY A 418 -16.16 -6.96 -19.77
CA GLY A 418 -16.67 -5.95 -18.85
C GLY A 418 -15.70 -5.63 -17.71
N MET A 419 -15.10 -6.63 -17.08
CA MET A 419 -14.10 -6.41 -16.02
C MET A 419 -12.80 -5.82 -16.56
N LYS A 420 -12.40 -6.17 -17.78
CA LYS A 420 -11.24 -5.56 -18.43
C LYS A 420 -11.43 -4.04 -18.57
N VAL A 421 -12.60 -3.61 -19.04
CA VAL A 421 -12.94 -2.18 -19.16
C VAL A 421 -12.94 -1.48 -17.80
N PHE A 422 -13.51 -2.13 -16.78
CA PHE A 422 -13.52 -1.62 -15.42
C PHE A 422 -12.08 -1.45 -14.85
N TRP A 423 -11.22 -2.46 -14.97
CA TRP A 423 -9.82 -2.36 -14.51
C TRP A 423 -9.02 -1.32 -15.28
N GLU A 424 -9.24 -1.22 -16.59
CA GLU A 424 -8.61 -0.20 -17.42
C GLU A 424 -9.00 1.21 -16.95
N GLN A 425 -10.30 1.44 -16.74
CA GLN A 425 -10.77 2.74 -16.26
C GLN A 425 -10.27 3.07 -14.85
N ASN A 426 -10.25 2.10 -13.95
CA ASN A 426 -9.68 2.30 -12.61
C ASN A 426 -8.18 2.61 -12.65
N THR A 427 -7.44 1.98 -13.56
CA THR A 427 -6.03 2.31 -13.79
C THR A 427 -5.89 3.73 -14.29
N LYS A 428 -6.68 4.15 -15.30
CA LYS A 428 -6.69 5.52 -15.83
C LYS A 428 -7.03 6.55 -14.73
N ASN A 429 -8.04 6.29 -13.93
CA ASN A 429 -8.41 7.17 -12.81
C ASN A 429 -7.26 7.30 -11.79
N SER A 430 -6.58 6.20 -11.49
CA SER A 430 -5.42 6.18 -10.61
C SER A 430 -4.21 6.92 -11.19
N MET A 431 -3.99 6.83 -12.51
CA MET A 431 -2.96 7.58 -13.22
C MET A 431 -3.24 9.09 -13.12
N ILE A 432 -4.47 9.51 -13.42
CA ILE A 432 -4.90 10.92 -13.36
C ILE A 432 -4.77 11.46 -11.92
N SER A 433 -5.21 10.69 -10.94
CA SER A 433 -5.09 11.06 -9.51
C SER A 433 -3.63 11.22 -9.09
N SER A 434 -2.74 10.30 -9.53
CA SER A 434 -1.31 10.36 -9.26
C SER A 434 -0.67 11.59 -9.92
N TYR A 435 -1.02 11.88 -11.17
CA TYR A 435 -0.56 13.06 -11.91
C TYR A 435 -1.01 14.36 -11.23
N ARG A 436 -2.29 14.48 -10.86
CA ARG A 436 -2.81 15.65 -10.13
C ARG A 436 -2.13 15.84 -8.78
N SER A 437 -1.84 14.75 -8.07
CA SER A 437 -1.09 14.79 -6.81
C SER A 437 0.35 15.26 -7.02
N TRP A 438 1.01 14.78 -8.06
CA TRP A 438 2.34 15.20 -8.46
C TRP A 438 2.37 16.68 -8.85
N LEU A 439 1.42 17.16 -9.67
CA LEU A 439 1.31 18.58 -10.03
C LEU A 439 1.13 19.47 -8.79
N ARG A 440 0.27 19.06 -7.84
CA ARG A 440 0.08 19.83 -6.60
C ARG A 440 1.37 19.93 -5.80
N LYS A 441 2.11 18.84 -5.68
CA LYS A 441 3.42 18.84 -4.99
C LYS A 441 4.44 19.71 -5.73
N ARG A 442 4.52 19.61 -7.04
CA ARG A 442 5.41 20.43 -7.88
C ARG A 442 5.07 21.92 -7.76
N ASN A 443 3.79 22.31 -7.93
CA ASN A 443 3.37 23.70 -7.82
C ASN A 443 3.58 24.26 -6.38
N ALA A 444 3.43 23.44 -5.34
CA ALA A 444 3.74 23.82 -3.99
C ALA A 444 5.24 24.06 -3.80
N ALA A 445 6.09 23.18 -4.36
CA ALA A 445 7.54 23.34 -4.33
C ALA A 445 8.00 24.57 -5.15
N GLU A 446 7.41 24.82 -6.33
CA GLU A 446 7.69 26.01 -7.13
C GLU A 446 7.29 27.31 -6.40
N LYS A 447 6.14 27.33 -5.73
CA LYS A 447 5.72 28.47 -4.86
C LYS A 447 6.66 28.65 -3.67
N GLU A 448 7.16 27.58 -3.11
CA GLU A 448 8.14 27.60 -2.02
C GLU A 448 9.48 28.16 -2.51
N VAL A 449 9.94 27.76 -3.70
CA VAL A 449 11.14 28.30 -4.36
C VAL A 449 10.97 29.79 -4.69
N LEU A 450 9.86 30.22 -5.27
CA LEU A 450 9.56 31.64 -5.55
C LEU A 450 9.49 32.50 -4.29
N ASN A 451 8.98 31.94 -3.19
CA ASN A 451 9.01 32.61 -1.88
C ASN A 451 10.42 32.63 -1.28
N THR A 452 11.36 31.81 -1.79
CA THR A 452 12.75 31.74 -1.31
C THR A 452 13.70 32.66 -2.04
N GLU A 453 13.45 32.96 -3.31
CA GLU A 453 14.24 33.98 -4.04
C GLU A 453 14.03 35.38 -3.47
N ASN A 454 12.98 35.60 -2.67
CA ASN A 454 12.67 36.84 -2.00
C ASN A 454 13.06 36.91 -0.50
N SER A 455 13.71 35.87 0.08
CA SER A 455 14.15 35.90 1.49
C SER A 455 15.38 35.01 1.70
N GLU A 456 16.59 35.61 1.73
CA GLU A 456 17.72 35.05 2.47
C GLU A 456 17.47 35.21 3.99
N PRO A 457 17.95 34.30 4.88
CA PRO A 457 19.23 33.62 4.86
C PRO A 457 19.17 32.10 5.10
N SER A 458 20.11 31.35 4.51
CA SER A 458 20.48 30.02 5.00
C SER A 458 20.78 30.13 6.51
N ASN A 459 20.19 29.26 7.34
CA ASN A 459 20.46 29.26 8.77
C ASN A 459 21.84 28.60 9.03
N GLN A 460 22.89 29.28 8.55
CA GLN A 460 24.28 28.84 8.61
C GLN A 460 24.70 28.49 10.05
N ALA A 461 24.11 29.18 11.03
CA ALA A 461 24.33 28.89 12.44
C ALA A 461 23.80 27.50 12.84
N ALA A 462 22.65 27.09 12.31
CA ALA A 462 22.09 25.78 12.58
C ALA A 462 22.90 24.64 11.90
N VAL A 463 23.37 24.87 10.66
CA VAL A 463 24.27 23.96 9.96
C VAL A 463 25.57 23.77 10.73
N MET A 464 26.17 24.86 11.20
CA MET A 464 27.40 24.81 12.01
C MET A 464 27.18 24.13 13.37
N ALA A 465 26.00 24.31 13.97
CA ALA A 465 25.65 23.67 15.25
C ALA A 465 25.60 22.15 15.12
N ILE A 466 24.95 21.62 14.09
CA ILE A 466 24.84 20.16 13.91
C ILE A 466 26.18 19.53 13.51
N ILE A 467 26.98 20.21 12.68
CA ILE A 467 28.32 19.74 12.33
C ILE A 467 29.21 19.68 13.58
N SER A 468 29.17 20.73 14.42
CA SER A 468 29.90 20.73 15.69
C SER A 468 29.43 19.58 16.60
N ALA A 469 28.14 19.31 16.68
CA ALA A 469 27.60 18.21 17.46
C ALA A 469 28.04 16.83 16.87
N ALA A 470 27.99 16.67 15.57
CA ALA A 470 28.40 15.43 14.90
C ALA A 470 29.90 15.13 15.10
N ARG A 471 30.76 16.14 14.98
CA ARG A 471 32.21 16.01 15.20
C ARG A 471 32.57 15.63 16.63
N LYS A 472 31.78 16.02 17.62
CA LYS A 472 31.98 15.63 19.03
C LYS A 472 31.72 14.13 19.25
N GLU A 473 30.97 13.50 18.39
CA GLU A 473 30.64 12.09 18.44
C GLU A 473 31.71 11.18 17.77
N VAL A 474 32.59 11.78 16.97
CA VAL A 474 33.70 11.03 16.31
C VAL A 474 34.59 10.36 17.35
N GLY A 475 34.85 9.08 17.16
CA GLY A 475 35.59 8.24 18.10
C GLY A 475 34.69 7.48 19.09
N TYR A 476 33.39 7.74 19.15
CA TYR A 476 32.46 6.88 19.90
C TYR A 476 32.49 5.47 19.33
N ALA A 477 32.62 4.48 20.22
CA ALA A 477 32.51 3.06 19.89
C ALA A 477 31.35 2.43 20.68
N ALA A 478 30.49 1.70 19.99
CA ALA A 478 29.35 1.04 20.61
C ALA A 478 29.78 -0.20 21.40
N ASP A 479 29.15 -0.41 22.55
CA ASP A 479 29.35 -1.64 23.33
C ASP A 479 28.54 -2.79 22.71
N GLY A 480 29.23 -3.66 21.99
CA GLY A 480 28.60 -4.68 21.16
C GLY A 480 27.79 -4.08 20.02
N ASN A 481 26.55 -4.54 19.84
CA ASN A 481 25.61 -4.03 18.82
C ASN A 481 24.68 -2.92 19.36
N VAL A 482 24.86 -2.47 20.60
CA VAL A 482 23.99 -1.49 21.25
C VAL A 482 24.69 -0.14 21.27
N SER A 483 24.16 0.85 20.55
CA SER A 483 24.61 2.24 20.64
C SER A 483 23.69 3.08 21.51
N LYS A 484 24.24 4.13 22.13
CA LYS A 484 23.44 5.12 22.88
C LYS A 484 22.34 5.77 22.04
N TYR A 485 22.54 5.91 20.74
CA TYR A 485 21.60 6.55 19.83
C TYR A 485 20.30 5.73 19.63
N ILE A 486 20.37 4.38 19.67
CA ILE A 486 19.19 3.52 19.62
C ILE A 486 18.38 3.63 20.91
N VAL A 487 19.06 3.61 22.05
CA VAL A 487 18.42 3.63 23.37
C VAL A 487 17.67 4.95 23.61
N GLU A 488 18.23 6.08 23.15
CA GLU A 488 17.66 7.40 23.36
C GLU A 488 16.53 7.73 22.37
N THR A 489 16.59 7.23 21.12
CA THR A 489 15.62 7.59 20.07
C THR A 489 14.56 6.53 19.79
N PHE A 490 14.83 5.25 20.07
CA PHE A 490 13.94 4.12 19.77
C PHE A 490 13.87 3.14 20.95
N ARG A 491 12.80 3.20 21.71
CA ARG A 491 12.54 2.24 22.78
C ARG A 491 12.23 0.86 22.17
N GLY A 492 13.18 -0.07 22.20
CA GLY A 492 12.88 -1.50 22.08
C GLY A 492 13.63 -2.35 21.05
N ASP A 493 14.34 -1.81 20.05
CA ASP A 493 15.01 -2.66 19.04
C ASP A 493 16.54 -2.48 19.04
N ARG A 494 17.22 -3.30 19.85
CA ARG A 494 18.64 -3.16 20.20
C ARG A 494 19.62 -3.67 19.12
N TYR A 495 19.15 -4.28 18.03
CA TYR A 495 20.00 -5.02 17.09
C TYR A 495 19.98 -4.49 15.65
N LYS A 496 19.48 -3.27 15.40
CA LYS A 496 19.43 -2.71 14.05
C LYS A 496 20.61 -1.79 13.75
N PRO A 497 20.96 -1.61 12.46
CA PRO A 497 21.91 -0.59 12.03
C PRO A 497 21.50 0.78 12.58
N TRP A 498 22.42 1.50 13.22
CA TRP A 498 22.10 2.72 13.95
C TRP A 498 22.64 4.01 13.29
N CYS A 499 23.07 3.98 12.02
CA CYS A 499 23.51 5.16 11.29
C CYS A 499 22.42 6.25 11.24
N MET A 500 21.18 5.88 10.83
CA MET A 500 20.06 6.82 10.81
C MET A 500 19.59 7.23 12.21
N SER A 501 19.70 6.34 13.19
CA SER A 501 19.38 6.68 14.59
C SER A 501 20.31 7.76 15.13
N MET A 502 21.61 7.71 14.79
CA MET A 502 22.57 8.75 15.14
C MET A 502 22.20 10.10 14.49
N ILE A 503 21.84 10.12 13.22
CA ILE A 503 21.39 11.34 12.55
C ILE A 503 20.14 11.91 13.24
N ASN A 504 19.12 11.08 13.50
CA ASN A 504 17.92 11.52 14.22
C ASN A 504 18.28 12.11 15.61
N TRP A 505 19.15 11.41 16.34
CA TRP A 505 19.62 11.88 17.65
C TRP A 505 20.32 13.23 17.57
N LEU A 506 21.24 13.43 16.63
CA LEU A 506 21.93 14.71 16.41
C LEU A 506 20.95 15.86 16.19
N PHE A 507 19.97 15.66 15.29
CA PHE A 507 18.95 16.69 15.04
C PHE A 507 18.09 16.96 16.28
N VAL A 508 17.73 15.93 17.04
CA VAL A 508 16.96 16.09 18.29
C VAL A 508 17.75 16.85 19.35
N GLN A 509 19.03 16.54 19.53
CA GLN A 509 19.89 17.24 20.50
C GLN A 509 20.09 18.73 20.15
N CYS A 510 20.24 19.03 18.85
CA CYS A 510 20.46 20.42 18.43
C CYS A 510 19.16 21.25 18.39
N PHE A 511 18.02 20.67 17.99
CA PHE A 511 16.82 21.44 17.62
C PHE A 511 15.54 21.01 18.35
N GLY A 512 15.59 19.93 19.13
CA GLY A 512 14.42 19.32 19.76
C GLY A 512 13.61 18.45 18.81
N ALA A 513 12.85 17.50 19.37
CA ALA A 513 12.20 16.43 18.61
C ALA A 513 11.18 16.91 17.56
N VAL A 514 10.44 17.99 17.84
CA VAL A 514 9.43 18.52 16.91
C VAL A 514 10.11 19.12 15.67
N LYS A 515 11.07 20.03 15.85
CA LYS A 515 11.82 20.65 14.76
C LYS A 515 12.63 19.63 13.99
N ALA A 516 13.32 18.69 14.67
CA ALA A 516 14.09 17.64 14.04
C ALA A 516 13.23 16.80 13.08
N ARG A 517 11.99 16.44 13.46
CA ARG A 517 11.06 15.73 12.57
C ARG A 517 10.65 16.55 11.35
N GLN A 518 10.44 17.86 11.51
CA GLN A 518 10.11 18.74 10.40
C GLN A 518 11.31 18.92 9.45
N MET A 519 12.53 19.10 10.01
CA MET A 519 13.75 19.26 9.23
C MET A 519 14.10 18.03 8.41
N LEU A 520 13.82 16.82 8.93
CA LEU A 520 14.11 15.54 8.30
C LEU A 520 12.89 14.91 7.57
N PHE A 521 11.81 15.68 7.42
CA PHE A 521 10.55 15.22 6.78
C PHE A 521 9.94 13.97 7.42
N GLN A 522 10.23 13.73 8.69
CA GLN A 522 9.75 12.57 9.46
C GLN A 522 8.57 12.93 10.39
N THR A 523 7.60 13.68 9.88
CA THR A 523 6.49 14.26 10.68
C THR A 523 5.63 13.22 11.39
N SER A 524 5.49 12.02 10.84
CA SER A 524 4.74 10.89 11.41
C SER A 524 5.51 10.09 12.47
N GLY A 525 6.78 10.42 12.71
CA GLY A 525 7.67 9.74 13.65
C GLY A 525 9.02 9.40 13.03
N PHE A 526 10.03 9.24 13.89
CA PHE A 526 11.36 8.85 13.42
C PHE A 526 11.40 7.40 12.95
N THR A 527 12.20 7.13 11.90
CA THR A 527 12.56 5.79 11.44
C THR A 527 14.08 5.65 11.40
N ASN A 528 14.59 4.46 11.60
CA ASN A 528 16.02 4.13 11.48
C ASN A 528 16.36 3.46 10.13
N TYR A 529 15.42 3.36 9.20
CA TYR A 529 15.64 2.84 7.86
C TYR A 529 16.04 3.95 6.91
N CYS A 530 17.29 3.95 6.44
CA CYS A 530 17.85 4.99 5.55
C CYS A 530 17.04 5.16 4.27
N TYR A 531 16.62 4.07 3.62
CA TYR A 531 15.81 4.12 2.41
C TYR A 531 14.46 4.83 2.62
N MET A 532 13.79 4.59 3.77
CA MET A 532 12.52 5.27 4.08
C MET A 532 12.69 6.78 4.31
N VAL A 533 13.84 7.19 4.85
CA VAL A 533 14.14 8.61 5.00
C VAL A 533 14.49 9.23 3.66
N LEU A 534 15.26 8.54 2.82
CA LEU A 534 15.54 9.00 1.46
C LEU A 534 14.25 9.19 0.65
N GLU A 535 13.31 8.25 0.72
CA GLU A 535 11.99 8.40 0.08
C GLU A 535 11.27 9.68 0.54
N LYS A 536 11.33 10.01 1.83
CA LYS A 536 10.72 11.25 2.36
C LYS A 536 11.40 12.52 1.85
N PHE A 537 12.72 12.50 1.68
CA PHE A 537 13.44 13.60 1.05
C PHE A 537 13.11 13.72 -0.45
N GLN A 538 12.99 12.60 -1.14
CA GLN A 538 12.53 12.57 -2.54
C GLN A 538 11.10 13.07 -2.70
N ASP A 539 10.19 12.63 -1.84
CA ASP A 539 8.80 13.11 -1.80
C ASP A 539 8.69 14.61 -1.52
N ALA A 540 9.62 15.15 -0.74
CA ALA A 540 9.71 16.58 -0.44
C ALA A 540 10.48 17.38 -1.51
N HIS A 541 10.96 16.75 -2.60
CA HIS A 541 11.84 17.34 -3.61
C HIS A 541 13.08 18.01 -3.02
N ARG A 542 13.67 17.38 -2.00
CA ARG A 542 14.83 17.87 -1.26
C ARG A 542 16.05 16.96 -1.43
N THR A 543 16.20 16.37 -2.61
CA THR A 543 17.38 15.60 -3.01
C THR A 543 18.08 16.23 -4.20
N SER A 544 19.39 16.06 -4.28
CA SER A 544 20.19 16.47 -5.45
C SER A 544 21.37 15.51 -5.69
N GLU A 545 22.03 15.66 -6.84
CA GLU A 545 23.32 15.04 -7.14
C GLU A 545 24.50 15.92 -6.68
N THR A 546 24.25 17.20 -6.37
CA THR A 546 25.26 18.16 -5.90
C THR A 546 25.13 18.35 -4.40
N PRO A 547 26.16 18.05 -3.59
CA PRO A 547 26.12 18.19 -2.14
C PRO A 547 26.23 19.64 -1.69
N GLN A 548 25.70 19.90 -0.51
CA GLN A 548 25.93 21.09 0.31
C GLN A 548 26.42 20.68 1.70
N VAL A 549 27.21 21.52 2.34
CA VAL A 549 27.61 21.29 3.74
C VAL A 549 26.36 21.33 4.64
N GLY A 550 26.17 20.28 5.44
CA GLY A 550 24.96 20.06 6.24
C GLY A 550 23.95 19.09 5.61
N ASP A 551 24.16 18.61 4.40
CA ASP A 551 23.31 17.61 3.78
C ASP A 551 23.48 16.23 4.42
N LEU A 552 22.48 15.39 4.24
CA LEU A 552 22.60 13.96 4.46
C LEU A 552 23.03 13.29 3.16
N VAL A 553 24.12 12.52 3.20
CA VAL A 553 24.51 11.64 2.09
C VAL A 553 24.01 10.23 2.34
N PHE A 554 23.31 9.67 1.37
CA PHE A 554 22.77 8.31 1.41
C PHE A 554 23.61 7.38 0.56
N PHE A 555 23.98 6.23 1.13
CA PHE A 555 24.86 5.25 0.48
C PHE A 555 24.16 3.93 0.25
N HIS A 556 24.65 3.21 -0.75
CA HIS A 556 24.24 1.87 -1.16
C HIS A 556 25.42 0.90 -0.95
N ILE A 557 25.60 0.41 0.27
CA ILE A 557 26.72 -0.47 0.61
C ILE A 557 26.42 -1.94 0.30
N ASN A 558 25.17 -2.37 0.53
CA ASN A 558 24.66 -3.70 0.18
C ASN A 558 23.58 -3.60 -0.89
N ALA A 559 22.65 -4.46 -1.06
CA ALA A 559 21.62 -4.39 -2.11
C ALA A 559 20.54 -3.29 -1.93
N TRP A 560 20.68 -2.37 -0.92
CA TRP A 560 19.68 -1.36 -0.54
C TRP A 560 20.35 -0.06 -0.12
N THR A 561 19.62 1.09 -0.14
CA THR A 561 20.08 2.32 0.55
C THR A 561 20.09 2.04 2.04
N ASP A 562 21.23 1.65 2.57
CA ASP A 562 21.38 1.06 3.89
C ASP A 562 22.32 1.85 4.82
N HIS A 563 22.93 2.93 4.32
CA HIS A 563 23.79 3.79 5.12
C HIS A 563 23.54 5.28 4.88
N VAL A 564 23.84 6.10 5.88
CA VAL A 564 23.67 7.55 5.84
C VAL A 564 24.74 8.25 6.69
N GLY A 565 25.19 9.40 6.24
CA GLY A 565 26.06 10.29 6.99
C GLY A 565 25.69 11.76 6.80
N LEU A 566 26.30 12.63 7.60
CA LEU A 566 26.19 14.09 7.53
C LEU A 566 27.41 14.65 6.81
N VAL A 567 27.20 15.43 5.74
CA VAL A 567 28.27 16.15 5.02
C VAL A 567 28.77 17.31 5.90
N THR A 568 30.03 17.26 6.28
CA THR A 568 30.66 18.24 7.19
C THR A 568 31.61 19.19 6.49
N ASP A 569 32.09 18.80 5.30
CA ASP A 569 32.99 19.62 4.48
C ASP A 569 32.95 19.17 3.02
N ILE A 570 33.34 20.05 2.09
CA ILE A 570 33.41 19.77 0.66
C ILE A 570 34.67 20.44 0.09
N GLU A 571 35.62 19.65 -0.42
CA GLU A 571 36.86 20.12 -1.03
C GLU A 571 37.28 19.23 -2.21
N ASN A 572 37.74 19.83 -3.29
CA ASN A 572 38.41 19.13 -4.42
C ASN A 572 37.66 17.89 -4.94
N GLU A 573 36.38 18.02 -5.25
CA GLU A 573 35.50 16.91 -5.68
C GLU A 573 35.39 15.76 -4.67
N GLN A 574 35.57 16.07 -3.41
CA GLN A 574 35.36 15.16 -2.29
C GLN A 574 34.44 15.77 -1.25
N ILE A 575 33.72 14.93 -0.55
CA ILE A 575 32.91 15.27 0.63
C ILE A 575 33.49 14.64 1.88
N LYS A 576 33.48 15.38 2.96
CA LYS A 576 33.82 14.86 4.28
C LYS A 576 32.54 14.53 5.03
N VAL A 577 32.43 13.35 5.57
CA VAL A 577 31.19 12.80 6.09
C VAL A 577 31.39 12.23 7.48
N VAL A 578 30.56 12.68 8.45
CA VAL A 578 30.43 12.02 9.74
C VAL A 578 29.30 11.00 9.67
N SER A 579 29.61 9.74 9.92
CA SER A 579 28.64 8.66 9.92
C SER A 579 28.83 7.69 11.08
N GLY A 580 27.72 7.15 11.57
CA GLY A 580 27.69 6.15 12.64
C GLY A 580 27.50 4.74 12.11
N ASN A 581 27.73 3.73 12.96
CA ASN A 581 27.64 2.31 12.63
C ASN A 581 28.67 1.84 11.59
N VAL A 582 29.84 2.48 11.58
CA VAL A 582 30.97 2.11 10.73
C VAL A 582 31.90 1.17 11.50
N ARG A 583 32.42 0.13 10.83
CA ARG A 583 33.34 -0.84 11.44
C ARG A 583 34.69 -0.20 11.71
N LEU A 584 35.11 -0.18 12.97
CA LEU A 584 36.41 0.31 13.43
C LEU A 584 37.47 -0.80 13.38
N GLU A 585 38.77 -0.40 13.42
CA GLU A 585 39.89 -1.34 13.43
C GLU A 585 39.86 -2.32 14.62
N ASN A 586 39.35 -1.89 15.76
CA ASN A 586 39.18 -2.74 16.96
C ASN A 586 38.01 -3.73 16.85
N GLY A 587 37.31 -3.76 15.72
CA GLY A 587 36.19 -4.67 15.47
C GLY A 587 34.85 -4.21 16.03
N GLN A 588 34.74 -3.06 16.69
CA GLN A 588 33.49 -2.45 17.14
C GLN A 588 32.88 -1.58 16.03
N ASN A 589 31.60 -1.26 16.15
CA ASN A 589 30.97 -0.26 15.30
C ASN A 589 31.03 1.11 16.01
N GLY A 590 31.41 2.14 15.27
CA GLY A 590 31.62 3.47 15.85
C GLY A 590 31.19 4.61 14.95
N VAL A 591 31.53 5.82 15.37
CA VAL A 591 31.34 7.05 14.63
C VAL A 591 32.67 7.51 14.04
N VAL A 592 32.69 7.74 12.74
CA VAL A 592 33.88 8.17 12.00
C VAL A 592 33.60 9.43 11.19
N GLU A 593 34.66 10.18 10.86
CA GLU A 593 34.62 11.26 9.85
C GLU A 593 35.60 10.88 8.74
N LEU A 594 35.10 10.64 7.53
CA LEU A 594 35.87 10.15 6.39
C LEU A 594 35.62 11.00 5.13
N TRP A 595 36.60 11.02 4.22
CA TRP A 595 36.46 11.61 2.90
C TRP A 595 35.96 10.58 1.89
N TYR A 596 35.02 10.99 1.01
CA TYR A 596 34.49 10.22 -0.10
C TYR A 596 34.60 11.04 -1.38
N SER A 597 34.92 10.42 -2.50
CA SER A 597 34.85 11.06 -3.81
C SER A 597 33.38 11.35 -4.19
N LEU A 598 33.12 12.46 -4.86
CA LEU A 598 31.79 12.72 -5.44
C LEU A 598 31.39 11.69 -6.50
N ASN A 599 32.37 10.99 -7.10
CA ASN A 599 32.17 9.93 -8.07
C ASN A 599 32.11 8.53 -7.42
N ASP A 600 31.97 8.44 -6.09
CA ASP A 600 31.83 7.16 -5.40
C ASP A 600 30.51 6.49 -5.79
N GLU A 601 30.61 5.33 -6.43
CA GLU A 601 29.45 4.58 -6.95
C GLU A 601 28.47 4.15 -5.84
N THR A 602 28.86 4.19 -4.59
CA THR A 602 27.98 3.89 -3.45
C THR A 602 27.08 5.06 -3.07
N ILE A 603 27.35 6.28 -3.51
CA ILE A 603 26.52 7.45 -3.24
C ILE A 603 25.23 7.38 -4.07
N VAL A 604 24.09 7.41 -3.41
CA VAL A 604 22.76 7.34 -4.04
C VAL A 604 22.18 8.73 -4.29
N ALA A 605 22.26 9.61 -3.30
CA ALA A 605 21.74 10.98 -3.37
C ALA A 605 22.19 11.80 -2.15
N PHE A 606 22.10 13.11 -2.28
CA PHE A 606 22.20 14.05 -1.16
C PHE A 606 20.80 14.55 -0.80
N GLY A 607 20.47 14.52 0.50
CA GLY A 607 19.21 15.04 1.04
C GLY A 607 19.44 16.34 1.75
N HIS A 608 18.71 17.40 1.36
CA HIS A 608 18.80 18.73 1.95
C HIS A 608 17.81 18.88 3.11
N PRO A 609 18.22 18.90 4.39
CA PRO A 609 17.31 19.15 5.51
C PRO A 609 16.62 20.52 5.40
N ASN A 610 15.43 20.64 5.97
CA ASN A 610 14.71 21.90 5.99
C ASN A 610 15.29 22.83 7.07
N TRP A 611 16.38 23.53 6.74
CA TRP A 611 17.10 24.43 7.65
C TRP A 611 16.31 25.66 8.08
N ARG A 612 15.16 25.96 7.45
CA ARG A 612 14.30 27.10 7.82
C ARG A 612 13.53 26.88 9.11
N VAL A 613 13.35 25.62 9.48
CA VAL A 613 12.62 25.24 10.70
C VAL A 613 13.55 25.25 11.92
N ALA A 614 14.85 25.31 11.71
CA ALA A 614 15.89 25.21 12.73
C ALA A 614 15.85 26.34 13.80
#